data_4f6931f7770d9ab6995680c875af2a80
#
_entry.id   4f6931f7770d9ab6995680c875af2a80
#
_cell.length_a   1.000
_cell.length_b   1.000
_cell.length_c   1.000
_cell.angle_alpha   90.00
_cell.angle_beta   90.00
_cell.angle_gamma   90.00
#
_symmetry.space_group_name_H-M   'P 1'
#
loop_
_entity.id
_entity.type
_entity.pdbx_description
1 polymer ?
#
loop_
_entity_poly.entity_id
_entity_poly.type
_entity_poly.pdbx_seq_one_letter_code
_entity_poly.pdbx_strand_id
1 'polypeptide(L)'
;MSFAIPVHRVRETSSLVAFHHPKPAYPLHILLVPKKGIPSLTDMSPADTDFLLDLFSTVQSLVLEFNLVQAGYRLIVNGGRYQDIPQLHFHLVSDALPDNWEE
;
A
#
# COMPACT_ATOMS: atom_id res chain seq x y z
N MET A 1 -1.90 13.14 7.55
CA MET A 1 -2.92 12.20 8.02
C MET A 1 -2.43 11.47 9.25
N SER A 2 -3.30 11.28 10.21
CA SER A 2 -2.96 10.59 11.45
C SER A 2 -3.79 9.31 11.53
N PHE A 3 -3.14 8.21 11.86
CA PHE A 3 -3.82 6.92 12.02
C PHE A 3 -4.06 6.69 13.50
N ALA A 4 -5.33 6.76 13.90
CA ALA A 4 -5.72 6.56 15.29
C ALA A 4 -5.88 5.09 15.65
N ILE A 5 -6.11 4.22 14.66
CA ILE A 5 -6.30 2.79 14.90
C ILE A 5 -4.96 2.08 14.94
N PRO A 6 -4.81 1.07 15.81
CA PRO A 6 -3.59 0.28 15.84
C PRO A 6 -3.53 -0.60 14.59
N VAL A 7 -2.51 -0.37 13.76
CA VAL A 7 -2.25 -1.17 12.57
C VAL A 7 -0.82 -1.67 12.63
N HIS A 8 -0.58 -2.80 12.00
CA HIS A 8 0.74 -3.37 11.92
C HIS A 8 1.49 -2.73 10.76
N ARG A 9 2.31 -1.74 11.06
CA ARG A 9 3.07 -1.01 10.06
C ARG A 9 4.21 -1.86 9.53
N VAL A 10 4.38 -1.82 8.22
CA VAL A 10 5.43 -2.55 7.51
C VAL A 10 6.53 -1.59 7.10
N ARG A 11 6.15 -0.42 6.62
CA ARG A 11 7.08 0.63 6.18
C ARG A 11 6.46 1.98 6.47
N GLU A 12 7.31 2.95 6.63
CA GLU A 12 6.88 4.35 6.71
C GLU A 12 7.97 5.21 6.10
N THR A 13 7.57 6.16 5.25
CA THR A 13 8.47 7.16 4.69
C THR A 13 7.95 8.54 5.06
N SER A 14 8.60 9.59 4.57
CA SER A 14 8.10 10.94 4.81
C SER A 14 6.76 11.19 4.13
N SER A 15 6.41 10.42 3.11
CA SER A 15 5.20 10.66 2.31
C SER A 15 4.14 9.58 2.40
N LEU A 16 4.47 8.38 2.92
CA LEU A 16 3.49 7.28 2.96
C LEU A 16 3.64 6.41 4.20
N VAL A 17 2.57 5.67 4.48
CA VAL A 17 2.55 4.60 5.46
C VAL A 17 2.09 3.33 4.76
N ALA A 18 2.77 2.23 5.01
CA ALA A 18 2.38 0.91 4.53
C ALA A 18 2.13 0.00 5.73
N PHE A 19 1.02 -0.72 5.70
CA PHE A 19 0.65 -1.58 6.83
C PHE A 19 -0.20 -2.75 6.34
N HIS A 20 -0.21 -3.83 7.12
CA HIS A 20 -1.03 -4.99 6.80
C HIS A 20 -2.51 -4.63 6.88
N HIS A 21 -3.28 -5.05 5.88
CA HIS A 21 -4.72 -4.79 5.87
C HIS A 21 -5.36 -5.46 7.09
N PRO A 22 -6.18 -4.73 7.87
CA PRO A 22 -6.79 -5.31 9.08
C PRO A 22 -7.80 -6.42 8.78
N LYS A 23 -8.37 -6.44 7.58
CA LYS A 23 -9.28 -7.51 7.12
C LYS A 23 -8.82 -7.98 5.76
N PRO A 24 -7.73 -8.74 5.69
CA PRO A 24 -7.09 -9.07 4.41
C PRO A 24 -7.98 -9.96 3.55
N ALA A 25 -8.00 -9.67 2.25
CA ALA A 25 -8.66 -10.49 1.25
C ALA A 25 -7.71 -11.49 0.60
N TYR A 26 -6.40 -11.37 0.88
CA TYR A 26 -5.34 -12.21 0.32
C TYR A 26 -4.41 -12.65 1.44
N PRO A 27 -3.68 -13.76 1.26
CA PRO A 27 -2.67 -14.17 2.25
C PRO A 27 -1.65 -13.07 2.57
N LEU A 28 -1.22 -12.32 1.56
CA LEU A 28 -0.45 -11.09 1.76
C LEU A 28 -1.31 -9.94 1.26
N HIS A 29 -1.59 -8.96 2.12
CA HIS A 29 -2.41 -7.82 1.74
C HIS A 29 -1.92 -6.59 2.48
N ILE A 30 -1.16 -5.75 1.79
CA ILE A 30 -0.57 -4.54 2.35
C ILE A 30 -1.24 -3.33 1.73
N LEU A 31 -1.61 -2.37 2.57
CA LEU A 31 -2.11 -1.08 2.14
C LEU A 31 -0.97 -0.07 2.16
N LEU A 32 -0.91 0.77 1.12
CA LEU A 32 0.05 1.87 1.03
C LEU A 32 -0.75 3.14 0.84
N VAL A 33 -0.59 4.08 1.77
CA VAL A 33 -1.46 5.25 1.89
C VAL A 33 -0.58 6.49 1.97
N PRO A 34 -0.86 7.54 1.16
CA PRO A 34 -0.13 8.80 1.31
C PRO A 34 -0.46 9.44 2.65
N LYS A 35 0.53 10.08 3.26
CA LYS A 35 0.31 10.84 4.49
C LYS A 35 -0.50 12.10 4.24
N LYS A 36 -0.41 12.64 3.03
CA LYS A 36 -1.22 13.77 2.60
C LYS A 36 -2.64 13.27 2.29
N GLY A 37 -3.64 14.06 2.65
CA GLY A 37 -5.02 13.71 2.33
C GLY A 37 -5.29 13.92 0.85
N ILE A 38 -5.33 12.83 0.09
CA ILE A 38 -5.63 12.83 -1.34
C ILE A 38 -6.86 11.93 -1.50
N PRO A 39 -8.01 12.46 -1.93
CA PRO A 39 -9.23 11.66 -1.96
C PRO A 39 -9.17 10.49 -2.94
N SER A 40 -8.64 10.71 -4.16
CA SER A 40 -8.64 9.67 -5.19
C SER A 40 -7.46 9.87 -6.14
N LEU A 41 -7.27 8.90 -7.04
CA LEU A 41 -6.19 8.93 -8.01
C LEU A 41 -6.22 10.21 -8.87
N THR A 42 -7.41 10.63 -9.29
CA THR A 42 -7.56 11.79 -10.17
C THR A 42 -7.34 13.11 -9.44
N ASP A 43 -7.27 13.09 -8.12
CA ASP A 43 -6.97 14.27 -7.32
C ASP A 43 -5.47 14.48 -7.13
N MET A 44 -4.64 13.58 -7.62
CA MET A 44 -3.20 13.75 -7.58
C MET A 44 -2.74 14.81 -8.56
N SER A 45 -1.63 15.45 -8.24
CA SER A 45 -1.05 16.50 -9.08
C SER A 45 0.47 16.32 -9.12
N PRO A 46 1.19 17.10 -9.95
CA PRO A 46 2.65 17.06 -9.96
C PRO A 46 3.29 17.35 -8.60
N ALA A 47 2.56 18.02 -7.68
CA ALA A 47 3.06 18.26 -6.33
C ALA A 47 3.17 16.97 -5.50
N ASP A 48 2.57 15.87 -5.97
CA ASP A 48 2.56 14.58 -5.25
C ASP A 48 3.63 13.63 -5.79
N THR A 49 4.61 14.13 -6.52
CA THR A 49 5.68 13.31 -7.11
C THR A 49 6.45 12.54 -6.05
N ASP A 50 6.71 13.16 -4.90
CA ASP A 50 7.45 12.48 -3.83
C ASP A 50 6.72 11.22 -3.37
N PHE A 51 5.40 11.29 -3.23
CA PHE A 51 4.62 10.12 -2.88
C PHE A 51 4.74 9.01 -3.94
N LEU A 52 4.67 9.37 -5.23
CA LEU A 52 4.77 8.38 -6.29
C LEU A 52 6.12 7.67 -6.28
N LEU A 53 7.21 8.41 -6.09
CA LEU A 53 8.54 7.82 -6.02
C LEU A 53 8.67 6.91 -4.79
N ASP A 54 8.17 7.37 -3.65
CA ASP A 54 8.19 6.56 -2.43
C ASP A 54 7.33 5.31 -2.59
N LEU A 55 6.17 5.44 -3.25
CA LEU A 55 5.28 4.31 -3.49
C LEU A 55 6.00 3.21 -4.27
N PHE A 56 6.60 3.56 -5.39
CA PHE A 56 7.27 2.55 -6.22
C PHE A 56 8.49 1.96 -5.51
N SER A 57 9.28 2.79 -4.83
CA SER A 57 10.44 2.30 -4.08
C SER A 57 10.03 1.35 -2.96
N THR A 58 8.95 1.70 -2.25
CA THR A 58 8.46 0.86 -1.16
C THR A 58 7.93 -0.46 -1.68
N VAL A 59 7.14 -0.43 -2.77
CA VAL A 59 6.62 -1.66 -3.37
C VAL A 59 7.76 -2.55 -3.84
N GLN A 60 8.77 -1.99 -4.52
CA GLN A 60 9.94 -2.76 -4.95
C GLN A 60 10.63 -3.43 -3.76
N SER A 61 10.83 -2.68 -2.68
CA SER A 61 11.46 -3.20 -1.47
C SER A 61 10.66 -4.35 -0.87
N LEU A 62 9.34 -4.21 -0.80
CA LEU A 62 8.47 -5.24 -0.23
C LEU A 62 8.41 -6.48 -1.11
N VAL A 63 8.34 -6.30 -2.43
CA VAL A 63 8.33 -7.42 -3.38
C VAL A 63 9.60 -8.25 -3.22
N LEU A 64 10.75 -7.59 -3.07
CA LEU A 64 12.02 -8.30 -2.88
C LEU A 64 12.08 -8.96 -1.50
N GLU A 65 11.69 -8.25 -0.45
CA GLU A 65 11.75 -8.78 0.90
C GLU A 65 10.87 -10.01 1.07
N PHE A 66 9.67 -9.99 0.49
CA PHE A 66 8.71 -11.08 0.64
C PHE A 66 8.82 -12.12 -0.46
N ASN A 67 9.85 -12.05 -1.30
CA ASN A 67 10.13 -13.03 -2.34
C ASN A 67 8.96 -13.18 -3.33
N LEU A 68 8.37 -12.06 -3.74
CA LEU A 68 7.19 -12.08 -4.59
C LEU A 68 7.50 -12.06 -6.08
N VAL A 69 8.77 -11.88 -6.47
CA VAL A 69 9.12 -11.78 -7.89
C VAL A 69 8.65 -13.02 -8.66
N GLN A 70 8.89 -14.22 -8.10
CA GLN A 70 8.48 -15.48 -8.74
C GLN A 70 7.08 -15.89 -8.31
N ALA A 71 6.72 -15.63 -7.05
CA ALA A 71 5.41 -16.02 -6.53
C ALA A 71 4.27 -15.23 -7.15
N GLY A 72 4.53 -13.99 -7.51
CA GLY A 72 3.54 -13.12 -8.13
C GLY A 72 2.91 -12.15 -7.15
N TYR A 73 2.48 -11.02 -7.69
CA TYR A 73 1.85 -9.97 -6.90
C TYR A 73 1.03 -9.07 -7.82
N ARG A 74 0.15 -8.29 -7.21
CA ARG A 74 -0.56 -7.22 -7.90
C ARG A 74 -0.46 -5.95 -7.08
N LEU A 75 -0.33 -4.83 -7.77
CA LEU A 75 -0.47 -3.51 -7.17
C LEU A 75 -1.76 -2.92 -7.72
N ILE A 76 -2.72 -2.66 -6.85
CA ILE A 76 -4.07 -2.29 -7.23
C ILE A 76 -4.38 -0.91 -6.66
N VAL A 77 -4.97 -0.06 -7.49
CA VAL A 77 -5.60 1.17 -7.03
C VAL A 77 -7.02 1.18 -7.56
N ASN A 78 -7.98 1.37 -6.67
CA ASN A 78 -9.39 1.40 -7.04
C ASN A 78 -9.87 2.84 -7.14
N GLY A 79 -10.75 3.10 -8.09
CA GLY A 79 -11.32 4.42 -8.30
C GLY A 79 -12.81 4.34 -8.59
N GLY A 80 -13.48 5.50 -8.52
CA GLY A 80 -14.89 5.57 -8.78
C GLY A 80 -15.68 4.71 -7.81
N ARG A 81 -16.66 3.98 -8.36
CA ARG A 81 -17.54 3.14 -7.52
C ARG A 81 -16.84 1.95 -6.88
N TYR A 82 -15.60 1.63 -7.30
CA TYR A 82 -14.83 0.56 -6.68
C TYR A 82 -14.00 1.04 -5.49
N GLN A 83 -13.99 2.34 -5.24
CA GLN A 83 -13.24 2.91 -4.13
C GLN A 83 -14.15 3.02 -2.91
N ASP A 84 -13.83 2.25 -1.86
CA ASP A 84 -14.71 2.14 -0.69
C ASP A 84 -14.67 3.38 0.20
N ILE A 85 -13.48 3.98 0.36
CA ILE A 85 -13.33 5.15 1.23
C ILE A 85 -12.67 6.28 0.45
N PRO A 86 -13.02 7.57 0.77
CA PRO A 86 -12.52 8.71 0.02
C PRO A 86 -11.12 9.14 0.47
N GLN A 87 -10.21 8.21 0.48
CA GLN A 87 -8.80 8.40 0.75
C GLN A 87 -8.03 7.47 -0.17
N LEU A 88 -7.17 8.05 -1.01
CA LEU A 88 -6.36 7.27 -1.94
C LEU A 88 -5.55 6.21 -1.19
N HIS A 89 -5.59 4.98 -1.67
CA HIS A 89 -4.80 3.90 -1.12
C HIS A 89 -4.52 2.86 -2.19
N PHE A 90 -3.35 2.25 -2.09
CA PHE A 90 -2.93 1.19 -2.99
C PHE A 90 -2.88 -0.12 -2.22
N HIS A 91 -3.15 -1.21 -2.92
CA HIS A 91 -3.09 -2.56 -2.35
C HIS A 91 -1.95 -3.33 -3.01
N LEU A 92 -1.03 -3.83 -2.22
CA LEU A 92 -0.06 -4.82 -2.68
C LEU A 92 -0.54 -6.17 -2.18
N VAL A 93 -0.89 -7.06 -3.10
CA VAL A 93 -1.51 -8.33 -2.76
C VAL A 93 -0.79 -9.49 -3.43
N SER A 94 -0.84 -10.64 -2.77
CA SER A 94 -0.32 -11.89 -3.32
C SER A 94 -1.06 -13.06 -2.70
N ASP A 95 -1.23 -14.13 -3.48
CA ASP A 95 -1.78 -15.38 -2.98
C ASP A 95 -0.75 -16.17 -2.20
N ALA A 96 0.53 -15.84 -2.34
CA ALA A 96 1.61 -16.51 -1.64
C ALA A 96 1.79 -15.90 -0.26
N LEU A 97 1.96 -16.76 0.76
CA LEU A 97 2.34 -16.30 2.09
C LEU A 97 3.85 -16.43 2.21
N PRO A 98 4.57 -15.31 2.32
CA PRO A 98 6.03 -15.35 2.32
C PRO A 98 6.58 -16.08 3.54
N ASP A 99 7.76 -16.68 3.39
CA ASP A 99 8.42 -17.39 4.49
C ASP A 99 8.76 -16.45 5.64
N ASN A 100 9.03 -15.19 5.34
CA ASN A 100 9.38 -14.18 6.34
C ASN A 100 8.17 -13.36 6.81
N TRP A 101 6.98 -13.91 6.67
CA TRP A 101 5.75 -13.24 7.10
C TRP A 101 5.75 -13.05 8.62
N GLU A 102 5.37 -11.83 9.04
CA GLU A 102 5.24 -11.45 10.44
C GLU A 102 3.82 -11.01 10.71
N GLU A 103 3.27 -11.38 11.85
CA GLU A 103 1.93 -10.93 12.24
C GLU A 103 1.91 -9.78 13.16
#